data_efbb371ae594d3fec21b302f9749d969
#
_entry.id   efbb371ae594d3fec21b302f9749d969
#
_cell.length_a   1.000
_cell.length_b   1.000
_cell.length_c   1.000
_cell.angle_alpha   90.00
_cell.angle_beta   90.00
_cell.angle_gamma   90.00
#
_symmetry.space_group_name_H-M   'P 1'
#
loop_
_entity.id
_entity.type
_entity.pdbx_description
1 polymer ?
#
loop_
_entity_poly.entity_id
_entity_poly.type
_entity_poly.pdbx_seq_one_letter_code
_entity_poly.pdbx_strand_id
1 'polypeptide(L)'
;LSIRRQRQMCIRDRSKGILPKPIIFRTHGSRPADILSGRSLIDIAFIAAPASDSMGNCSGKYGPSACGSLGYAFADAMKAKKVVVITDHLMDYPLTDASITEDYVDYVVNVPAIGDPLGIVSGTTRMPKDPIALKIADLAAQAIDASGLLKDGFSFQTGAGGASLAVAEYLKQIMLRKNIKGSFALGGITGYIVGMLEAGCFAAIQDVQCFDLKAVESIRENPKHMEITAAQYASPDSKSTAASNLDVVVLGATEIDTDFNVNVHTDSNGRIIGGSGGHTDVAEEAKLTVIVAPLTRARMSIVVDKVITTSTPGSSVDLLVTQYGIAVNPARPDLKQKLAAARLPVKDIRELRKLALQINGPAAAYVRHSDRVVAKVMGRDGKLQDEIYAVE
;
A
#
# COMPACT_ATOMS: atom_id res chain seq x y z
N LEU A 1 -20.84 11.62 14.86
CA LEU A 1 -19.41 11.91 14.74
C LEU A 1 -18.92 11.24 13.48
N SER A 2 -18.41 12.02 12.49
CA SER A 2 -17.94 11.44 11.24
C SER A 2 -16.75 10.51 11.50
N ILE A 3 -16.64 9.42 10.77
CA ILE A 3 -15.51 8.47 10.79
C ILE A 3 -14.16 9.22 10.70
N ARG A 4 -14.10 10.32 9.97
CA ARG A 4 -12.93 11.21 9.88
C ARG A 4 -12.53 11.81 11.23
N ARG A 5 -13.49 12.23 12.05
CA ARG A 5 -13.23 12.77 13.41
C ARG A 5 -12.75 11.68 14.38
N GLN A 6 -13.34 10.50 14.34
CA GLN A 6 -12.89 9.35 15.14
C GLN A 6 -11.47 8.94 14.77
N ARG A 7 -11.14 8.89 13.47
CA ARG A 7 -9.81 8.53 12.99
C ARG A 7 -8.75 9.55 13.44
N GLN A 8 -9.06 10.85 13.40
CA GLN A 8 -8.16 11.92 13.90
C GLN A 8 -7.98 11.87 15.40
N MET A 9 -9.03 11.61 16.18
CA MET A 9 -8.94 11.43 17.62
C MET A 9 -8.06 10.24 17.99
N CYS A 10 -8.26 9.09 17.37
CA CYS A 10 -7.45 7.89 17.61
C CYS A 10 -5.96 8.12 17.27
N ILE A 11 -5.64 8.81 16.18
CA ILE A 11 -4.25 9.14 15.80
C ILE A 11 -3.62 10.07 16.83
N ARG A 12 -4.32 11.12 17.27
CA ARG A 12 -3.85 12.05 18.29
C ARG A 12 -3.63 11.34 19.63
N ASP A 13 -4.57 10.52 20.05
CA ASP A 13 -4.52 9.83 21.33
C ASP A 13 -3.37 8.80 21.36
N ARG A 14 -3.12 8.13 20.24
CA ARG A 14 -1.97 7.25 20.07
C ARG A 14 -0.66 8.01 20.18
N SER A 15 -0.52 9.12 19.45
CA SER A 15 0.69 9.93 19.44
C SER A 15 0.99 10.59 20.80
N LYS A 16 -0.03 10.88 21.60
CA LYS A 16 0.12 11.41 22.97
C LYS A 16 0.38 10.33 24.04
N GLY A 17 0.39 9.08 23.68
CA GLY A 17 0.63 7.98 24.59
C GLY A 17 -0.48 7.74 25.61
N ILE A 18 -1.75 8.01 25.25
CA ILE A 18 -2.91 7.72 26.13
C ILE A 18 -3.10 6.23 26.32
N LEU A 19 -2.72 5.42 25.33
CA LEU A 19 -2.80 3.97 25.44
C LEU A 19 -1.81 3.43 26.48
N PRO A 20 -2.21 2.43 27.32
CA PRO A 20 -1.36 1.92 28.40
C PRO A 20 -0.14 1.12 27.88
N LYS A 21 -0.23 0.60 26.63
CA LYS A 21 0.85 -0.16 25.97
C LYS A 21 1.15 0.45 24.61
N PRO A 22 2.41 0.37 24.12
CA PRO A 22 2.75 0.76 22.75
C PRO A 22 1.95 -0.02 21.72
N ILE A 23 1.60 0.64 20.62
CA ILE A 23 1.03 -0.01 19.45
C ILE A 23 2.13 -0.81 18.76
N ILE A 24 1.80 -1.97 18.20
CA ILE A 24 2.70 -2.75 17.36
C ILE A 24 2.24 -2.55 15.89
N PHE A 25 3.02 -1.81 15.11
CA PHE A 25 2.82 -1.76 13.66
C PHE A 25 3.42 -3.01 13.01
N ARG A 26 2.61 -3.73 12.26
CA ARG A 26 2.98 -4.86 11.42
C ARG A 26 2.79 -4.51 9.96
N THR A 27 3.55 -5.15 9.08
CA THR A 27 3.31 -5.07 7.64
C THR A 27 2.05 -5.87 7.26
N HIS A 28 1.51 -5.64 6.07
CA HIS A 28 0.34 -6.39 5.59
C HIS A 28 0.62 -7.89 5.46
N GLY A 29 1.86 -8.29 5.16
CA GLY A 29 2.26 -9.69 5.09
C GLY A 29 2.56 -10.31 6.45
N SER A 30 3.22 -9.57 7.36
CA SER A 30 3.60 -10.09 8.67
C SER A 30 2.41 -10.25 9.63
N ARG A 31 1.35 -9.44 9.49
CA ARG A 31 0.15 -9.59 10.32
C ARG A 31 -0.55 -10.94 10.12
N PRO A 32 -0.93 -11.35 8.90
CA PRO A 32 -1.50 -12.69 8.69
C PRO A 32 -0.52 -13.82 9.03
N ALA A 33 0.78 -13.64 8.83
CA ALA A 33 1.79 -14.60 9.28
C ALA A 33 1.75 -14.83 10.79
N ASP A 34 1.66 -13.75 11.59
CA ASP A 34 1.55 -13.86 13.05
C ASP A 34 0.25 -14.55 13.49
N ILE A 35 -0.87 -14.29 12.80
CA ILE A 35 -2.16 -14.90 13.10
C ILE A 35 -2.14 -16.40 12.73
N LEU A 36 -1.74 -16.71 11.50
CA LEU A 36 -1.75 -18.08 10.98
C LEU A 36 -0.80 -19.00 11.73
N SER A 37 0.34 -18.49 12.20
CA SER A 37 1.30 -19.23 13.03
C SER A 37 0.92 -19.33 14.52
N GLY A 38 -0.12 -18.60 14.95
CA GLY A 38 -0.54 -18.55 16.37
C GLY A 38 0.28 -17.61 17.25
N ARG A 39 1.20 -16.80 16.69
CA ARG A 39 1.90 -15.73 17.43
C ARG A 39 0.94 -14.62 17.88
N SER A 40 -0.12 -14.37 17.12
CA SER A 40 -1.22 -13.49 17.49
C SER A 40 -2.52 -14.28 17.62
N LEU A 41 -3.07 -14.32 18.83
CA LEU A 41 -4.31 -15.02 19.12
C LEU A 41 -5.51 -14.06 18.93
N ILE A 42 -6.59 -14.56 18.36
CA ILE A 42 -7.86 -13.85 18.17
C ILE A 42 -8.95 -14.65 18.86
N ASP A 43 -9.61 -14.04 19.84
CA ASP A 43 -10.70 -14.71 20.55
C ASP A 43 -11.98 -14.65 19.71
N ILE A 44 -12.34 -13.49 19.17
CA ILE A 44 -13.53 -13.29 18.33
C ILE A 44 -13.17 -12.41 17.14
N ALA A 45 -13.51 -12.85 15.93
CA ALA A 45 -13.46 -12.06 14.72
C ALA A 45 -14.88 -11.63 14.31
N PHE A 46 -15.11 -10.34 14.21
CA PHE A 46 -16.32 -9.77 13.60
C PHE A 46 -15.98 -9.35 12.17
N ILE A 47 -16.59 -10.03 11.20
CA ILE A 47 -16.30 -9.81 9.78
C ILE A 47 -17.54 -9.20 9.12
N ALA A 48 -17.43 -7.94 8.72
CA ALA A 48 -18.45 -7.29 7.91
C ALA A 48 -18.28 -7.77 6.45
N ALA A 49 -19.15 -8.66 6.02
CA ALA A 49 -19.18 -9.20 4.67
C ALA A 49 -20.46 -8.76 3.95
N PRO A 50 -20.34 -8.03 2.84
CA PRO A 50 -21.50 -7.51 2.09
C PRO A 50 -22.53 -8.57 1.67
N ALA A 51 -22.12 -9.80 1.47
CA ALA A 51 -23.02 -10.91 1.21
C ALA A 51 -22.62 -12.16 2.02
N SER A 52 -23.60 -12.91 2.48
CA SER A 52 -23.42 -14.22 3.12
C SER A 52 -24.63 -15.09 2.89
N ASP A 53 -24.45 -16.41 2.86
CA ASP A 53 -25.56 -17.33 3.01
C ASP A 53 -25.82 -17.68 4.49
N SER A 54 -26.86 -18.46 4.75
CA SER A 54 -27.27 -18.81 6.11
C SER A 54 -26.29 -19.72 6.84
N MET A 55 -25.37 -20.39 6.12
CA MET A 55 -24.36 -21.28 6.66
C MET A 55 -23.03 -20.58 6.94
N GLY A 56 -22.83 -19.37 6.38
CA GLY A 56 -21.64 -18.57 6.64
C GLY A 56 -20.67 -18.44 5.49
N ASN A 57 -20.92 -19.05 4.32
CA ASN A 57 -20.18 -18.70 3.12
C ASN A 57 -20.38 -17.23 2.84
N CYS A 58 -19.31 -16.43 2.77
CA CYS A 58 -19.45 -14.99 2.62
C CYS A 58 -18.47 -14.39 1.59
N SER A 59 -18.88 -13.27 1.01
CA SER A 59 -18.16 -12.62 -0.08
C SER A 59 -18.28 -11.09 0.01
N GLY A 60 -17.24 -10.40 -0.38
CA GLY A 60 -17.24 -8.94 -0.52
C GLY A 60 -17.78 -8.43 -1.85
N LYS A 61 -18.09 -9.30 -2.81
CA LYS A 61 -18.37 -8.96 -4.20
C LYS A 61 -19.82 -8.59 -4.47
N TYR A 62 -20.76 -9.04 -3.63
CA TYR A 62 -22.19 -8.95 -3.85
C TYR A 62 -22.88 -8.09 -2.78
N GLY A 63 -24.15 -7.72 -3.04
CA GLY A 63 -24.96 -6.96 -2.11
C GLY A 63 -24.79 -5.44 -2.20
N PRO A 64 -25.64 -4.68 -1.46
CA PRO A 64 -25.66 -3.23 -1.51
C PRO A 64 -24.39 -2.57 -0.98
N SER A 65 -23.70 -3.23 -0.06
CA SER A 65 -22.44 -2.75 0.55
C SER A 65 -21.20 -3.37 -0.07
N ALA A 66 -21.27 -3.93 -1.29
CA ALA A 66 -20.16 -4.61 -1.94
C ALA A 66 -18.86 -3.79 -1.86
N CYS A 67 -17.79 -4.45 -1.40
CA CYS A 67 -16.47 -3.84 -1.15
C CYS A 67 -15.32 -4.53 -1.91
N GLY A 68 -15.61 -5.64 -2.61
CA GLY A 68 -14.64 -6.42 -3.37
C GLY A 68 -13.95 -7.48 -2.54
N SER A 69 -12.62 -7.53 -2.57
CA SER A 69 -11.83 -8.54 -1.87
C SER A 69 -11.94 -8.45 -0.35
N LEU A 70 -12.09 -9.60 0.32
CA LEU A 70 -11.99 -9.79 1.77
C LEU A 70 -10.61 -10.31 2.20
N GLY A 71 -9.59 -10.15 1.37
CA GLY A 71 -8.27 -10.75 1.52
C GLY A 71 -7.58 -10.53 2.88
N TYR A 72 -7.82 -9.42 3.55
CA TYR A 72 -7.29 -9.17 4.89
C TYR A 72 -8.03 -9.90 6.01
N ALA A 73 -9.33 -10.14 5.87
CA ALA A 73 -10.15 -10.80 6.89
C ALA A 73 -9.95 -12.32 6.94
N PHE A 74 -9.40 -12.92 5.89
CA PHE A 74 -9.27 -14.36 5.76
C PHE A 74 -8.45 -15.00 6.88
N ALA A 75 -7.32 -14.42 7.25
CA ALA A 75 -6.48 -14.95 8.33
C ALA A 75 -7.18 -14.89 9.69
N ASP A 76 -7.98 -13.83 9.92
CA ASP A 76 -8.79 -13.68 11.13
C ASP A 76 -9.86 -14.78 11.20
N ALA A 77 -10.57 -15.03 10.10
CA ALA A 77 -11.55 -16.09 10.00
C ALA A 77 -10.96 -17.48 10.30
N MET A 78 -9.79 -17.79 9.68
CA MET A 78 -9.15 -19.09 9.84
C MET A 78 -8.70 -19.41 11.27
N LYS A 79 -8.38 -18.40 12.09
CA LYS A 79 -7.68 -18.61 13.38
C LYS A 79 -8.39 -18.05 14.59
N ALA A 80 -9.43 -17.27 14.46
CA ALA A 80 -10.24 -16.83 15.58
C ALA A 80 -10.95 -18.03 16.24
N LYS A 81 -11.08 -17.99 17.57
CA LYS A 81 -11.83 -19.02 18.32
C LYS A 81 -13.34 -18.97 17.98
N LYS A 82 -13.83 -17.79 17.66
CA LYS A 82 -15.21 -17.54 17.19
C LYS A 82 -15.20 -16.54 16.05
N VAL A 83 -16.01 -16.81 15.03
CA VAL A 83 -16.17 -15.96 13.86
C VAL A 83 -17.63 -15.59 13.70
N VAL A 84 -17.90 -14.28 13.68
CA VAL A 84 -19.22 -13.70 13.48
C VAL A 84 -19.21 -12.93 12.17
N VAL A 85 -19.90 -13.44 11.16
CA VAL A 85 -20.17 -12.71 9.92
C VAL A 85 -21.35 -11.79 10.12
N ILE A 86 -21.19 -10.51 9.80
CA ILE A 86 -22.23 -9.49 9.80
C ILE A 86 -22.47 -9.10 8.35
N THR A 87 -23.70 -9.31 7.86
CA THR A 87 -24.07 -9.05 6.46
C THR A 87 -25.34 -8.20 6.37
N ASP A 88 -25.48 -7.45 5.27
CA ASP A 88 -26.72 -6.76 4.90
C ASP A 88 -27.37 -7.35 3.63
N HIS A 89 -26.84 -8.48 3.15
CA HIS A 89 -27.42 -9.22 2.02
C HIS A 89 -27.30 -10.73 2.25
N LEU A 90 -28.37 -11.30 2.82
CA LEU A 90 -28.46 -12.75 2.99
C LEU A 90 -28.88 -13.39 1.66
N MET A 91 -28.04 -14.28 1.16
CA MET A 91 -28.21 -15.00 -0.11
C MET A 91 -28.67 -16.44 0.14
N ASP A 92 -29.18 -17.07 -0.91
CA ASP A 92 -29.53 -18.49 -0.89
C ASP A 92 -28.27 -19.36 -0.76
N TYR A 93 -28.39 -20.43 0.03
CA TYR A 93 -27.33 -21.43 0.15
C TYR A 93 -27.32 -22.38 -1.06
N PRO A 94 -26.13 -22.76 -1.58
CA PRO A 94 -24.81 -22.28 -1.20
C PRO A 94 -24.38 -21.05 -2.01
N LEU A 95 -23.66 -20.12 -1.33
CA LEU A 95 -22.96 -19.03 -2.02
C LEU A 95 -21.69 -19.58 -2.67
N THR A 96 -21.73 -19.79 -3.99
CA THR A 96 -20.70 -20.54 -4.74
C THR A 96 -19.38 -19.81 -4.97
N ASP A 97 -19.36 -18.47 -4.86
CA ASP A 97 -18.16 -17.63 -5.00
C ASP A 97 -17.82 -16.97 -3.66
N ALA A 98 -17.64 -17.79 -2.62
CA ALA A 98 -17.31 -17.35 -1.28
C ALA A 98 -15.81 -16.99 -1.17
N SER A 99 -15.54 -15.83 -0.57
CA SER A 99 -14.17 -15.44 -0.14
C SER A 99 -13.76 -16.18 1.13
N ILE A 100 -14.69 -16.39 2.05
CA ILE A 100 -14.55 -17.15 3.31
C ILE A 100 -15.68 -18.17 3.34
N THR A 101 -15.33 -19.43 3.58
CA THR A 101 -16.26 -20.55 3.55
C THR A 101 -16.84 -20.86 4.93
N GLU A 102 -17.98 -21.54 4.95
CA GLU A 102 -18.79 -21.85 6.15
C GLU A 102 -18.01 -22.59 7.24
N ASP A 103 -16.97 -23.36 6.88
CA ASP A 103 -16.16 -24.12 7.84
C ASP A 103 -15.33 -23.24 8.80
N TYR A 104 -15.23 -21.93 8.52
CA TYR A 104 -14.59 -20.95 9.40
C TYR A 104 -15.59 -20.09 10.20
N VAL A 105 -16.90 -20.21 9.98
CA VAL A 105 -17.89 -19.28 10.49
C VAL A 105 -18.77 -19.93 11.57
N ASP A 106 -18.85 -19.31 12.75
CA ASP A 106 -19.72 -19.78 13.83
C ASP A 106 -21.13 -19.16 13.80
N TYR A 107 -21.24 -17.89 13.39
CA TYR A 107 -22.50 -17.14 13.43
C TYR A 107 -22.64 -16.22 12.22
N VAL A 108 -23.87 -16.14 11.70
CA VAL A 108 -24.27 -15.15 10.68
C VAL A 108 -25.31 -14.21 11.29
N VAL A 109 -25.06 -12.92 11.22
CA VAL A 109 -25.95 -11.86 11.69
C VAL A 109 -26.37 -10.99 10.51
N ASN A 110 -27.64 -11.06 10.14
CA ASN A 110 -28.21 -10.19 9.12
C ASN A 110 -28.66 -8.87 9.74
N VAL A 111 -28.21 -7.74 9.18
CA VAL A 111 -28.51 -6.38 9.64
C VAL A 111 -29.00 -5.52 8.48
N PRO A 112 -29.72 -4.41 8.73
CA PRO A 112 -30.23 -3.57 7.65
C PRO A 112 -29.15 -2.91 6.78
N ALA A 113 -27.97 -2.64 7.32
CA ALA A 113 -26.82 -2.06 6.59
C ALA A 113 -25.54 -2.28 7.39
N ILE A 114 -24.44 -2.63 6.69
CA ILE A 114 -23.09 -2.74 7.28
C ILE A 114 -22.20 -1.56 6.90
N GLY A 115 -22.56 -0.78 5.89
CA GLY A 115 -21.81 0.38 5.46
C GLY A 115 -22.44 1.11 4.29
N ASP A 116 -21.76 2.19 3.86
CA ASP A 116 -22.10 2.94 2.66
C ASP A 116 -21.08 2.60 1.56
N PRO A 117 -21.47 1.95 0.45
CA PRO A 117 -20.56 1.60 -0.64
C PRO A 117 -19.89 2.83 -1.26
N LEU A 118 -20.52 4.00 -1.22
CA LEU A 118 -19.90 5.24 -1.69
C LEU A 118 -18.72 5.69 -0.79
N GLY A 119 -18.63 5.19 0.42
CA GLY A 119 -17.53 5.43 1.34
C GLY A 119 -16.20 4.80 0.90
N ILE A 120 -16.22 3.79 0.02
CA ILE A 120 -15.00 3.18 -0.56
C ILE A 120 -14.29 4.15 -1.53
N VAL A 121 -15.03 5.08 -2.14
CA VAL A 121 -14.48 6.07 -3.05
C VAL A 121 -13.74 7.14 -2.25
N SER A 122 -12.43 6.96 -2.07
CA SER A 122 -11.59 7.99 -1.46
C SER A 122 -11.19 9.05 -2.48
N GLY A 123 -11.05 10.31 -2.04
CA GLY A 123 -10.53 11.39 -2.89
C GLY A 123 -9.09 11.14 -3.37
N THR A 124 -8.39 10.15 -2.81
CA THR A 124 -7.01 9.77 -3.15
C THR A 124 -6.93 8.90 -4.40
N THR A 125 -8.02 8.25 -4.81
CA THR A 125 -8.07 7.38 -6.01
C THR A 125 -8.38 8.13 -7.31
N ARG A 126 -8.20 9.45 -7.34
CA ARG A 126 -8.39 10.27 -8.53
C ARG A 126 -7.06 10.68 -9.16
N MET A 127 -7.04 10.71 -10.50
CA MET A 127 -5.90 11.25 -11.25
C MET A 127 -5.56 12.66 -10.76
N PRO A 128 -4.33 12.92 -10.36
CA PRO A 128 -3.92 14.25 -9.96
C PRO A 128 -3.99 15.20 -11.16
N LYS A 129 -4.47 16.44 -10.93
CA LYS A 129 -4.45 17.52 -11.92
C LYS A 129 -3.22 18.42 -11.73
N ASP A 130 -2.45 18.20 -10.69
CA ASP A 130 -1.25 18.95 -10.36
C ASP A 130 -0.14 18.65 -11.37
N PRO A 131 0.37 19.67 -12.09
CA PRO A 131 1.47 19.48 -13.05
C PRO A 131 2.74 18.88 -12.46
N ILE A 132 3.00 19.12 -11.17
CA ILE A 132 4.16 18.54 -10.46
C ILE A 132 3.98 17.03 -10.35
N ALA A 133 2.81 16.58 -9.90
CA ALA A 133 2.51 15.15 -9.78
C ALA A 133 2.55 14.44 -11.14
N LEU A 134 2.04 15.07 -12.20
CA LEU A 134 2.09 14.53 -13.56
C LEU A 134 3.51 14.43 -14.09
N LYS A 135 4.36 15.44 -13.86
CA LYS A 135 5.78 15.39 -14.23
C LYS A 135 6.55 14.29 -13.51
N ILE A 136 6.31 14.11 -12.21
CA ILE A 136 6.89 13.02 -11.42
C ILE A 136 6.48 11.67 -12.01
N ALA A 137 5.21 11.51 -12.32
CA ALA A 137 4.66 10.26 -12.86
C ALA A 137 5.24 9.92 -14.24
N ASP A 138 5.38 10.90 -15.12
CA ASP A 138 6.01 10.73 -16.43
C ASP A 138 7.48 10.33 -16.29
N LEU A 139 8.25 11.03 -15.45
CA LEU A 139 9.65 10.68 -15.17
C LEU A 139 9.80 9.28 -14.57
N ALA A 140 8.88 8.88 -13.68
CA ALA A 140 8.89 7.55 -13.07
C ALA A 140 8.60 6.47 -14.12
N ALA A 141 7.61 6.67 -15.00
CA ALA A 141 7.31 5.73 -16.08
C ALA A 141 8.48 5.60 -17.06
N GLN A 142 9.15 6.71 -17.41
CA GLN A 142 10.35 6.68 -18.24
C GLN A 142 11.53 5.96 -17.54
N ALA A 143 11.71 6.14 -16.22
CA ALA A 143 12.73 5.44 -15.45
C ALA A 143 12.49 3.93 -15.39
N ILE A 144 11.23 3.51 -15.22
CA ILE A 144 10.81 2.11 -15.27
C ILE A 144 11.10 1.51 -16.66
N ASP A 145 10.76 2.22 -17.72
CA ASP A 145 11.07 1.79 -19.08
C ASP A 145 12.56 1.66 -19.32
N ALA A 146 13.35 2.66 -18.92
CA ALA A 146 14.81 2.67 -19.06
C ALA A 146 15.50 1.60 -18.20
N SER A 147 14.89 1.13 -17.11
CA SER A 147 15.44 0.05 -16.28
C SER A 147 15.61 -1.27 -17.04
N GLY A 148 14.83 -1.46 -18.11
CA GLY A 148 14.76 -2.69 -18.89
C GLY A 148 13.86 -3.77 -18.30
N LEU A 149 13.11 -3.46 -17.23
CA LEU A 149 12.14 -4.38 -16.63
C LEU A 149 10.76 -4.33 -17.34
N LEU A 150 10.46 -3.24 -18.04
CA LEU A 150 9.21 -3.08 -18.79
C LEU A 150 9.28 -3.88 -20.11
N LYS A 151 8.93 -5.14 -20.05
CA LYS A 151 8.93 -6.12 -21.16
C LYS A 151 7.79 -7.11 -20.99
N ASP A 152 7.58 -8.00 -21.97
CA ASP A 152 6.59 -9.07 -21.85
C ASP A 152 6.79 -9.90 -20.59
N GLY A 153 5.70 -10.21 -19.91
CA GLY A 153 5.70 -10.86 -18.60
C GLY A 153 5.89 -9.92 -17.41
N PHE A 154 6.06 -8.61 -17.61
CA PHE A 154 6.20 -7.60 -16.57
C PHE A 154 5.08 -7.67 -15.52
N SER A 155 5.44 -7.52 -14.25
CA SER A 155 4.50 -7.42 -13.14
C SER A 155 4.66 -6.09 -12.40
N PHE A 156 3.53 -5.56 -11.90
CA PHE A 156 3.46 -4.17 -11.45
C PHE A 156 2.55 -3.98 -10.25
N GLN A 157 2.98 -3.14 -9.32
CA GLN A 157 2.14 -2.60 -8.26
C GLN A 157 2.34 -1.09 -8.11
N THR A 158 1.28 -0.36 -7.80
CA THR A 158 1.34 1.06 -7.46
C THR A 158 0.51 1.38 -6.23
N GLY A 159 0.94 2.40 -5.50
CA GLY A 159 0.14 2.96 -4.41
C GLY A 159 -1.14 3.64 -4.91
N ALA A 160 -2.14 3.77 -4.02
CA ALA A 160 -3.48 4.28 -4.35
C ALA A 160 -3.60 5.80 -4.43
N GLY A 161 -2.52 6.57 -4.35
CA GLY A 161 -2.63 8.02 -4.22
C GLY A 161 -1.68 8.85 -5.09
N GLY A 162 -2.12 10.07 -5.44
CA GLY A 162 -1.29 11.11 -6.01
C GLY A 162 -0.54 10.71 -7.27
N ALA A 163 0.77 10.99 -7.31
CA ALA A 163 1.63 10.69 -8.44
C ALA A 163 1.71 9.19 -8.76
N SER A 164 1.60 8.32 -7.76
CA SER A 164 1.64 6.86 -7.96
C SER A 164 0.56 6.36 -8.91
N LEU A 165 -0.68 6.88 -8.80
CA LEU A 165 -1.77 6.56 -9.73
C LEU A 165 -1.49 7.04 -11.15
N ALA A 166 -0.91 8.24 -11.30
CA ALA A 166 -0.58 8.78 -12.61
C ALA A 166 0.50 7.95 -13.31
N VAL A 167 1.44 7.32 -12.57
CA VAL A 167 2.43 6.39 -13.15
C VAL A 167 1.74 5.25 -13.89
N ALA A 168 0.67 4.68 -13.35
CA ALA A 168 -0.07 3.59 -14.01
C ALA A 168 -0.58 4.02 -15.40
N GLU A 169 -1.11 5.24 -15.52
CA GLU A 169 -1.59 5.74 -16.82
C GLU A 169 -0.45 5.97 -17.81
N TYR A 170 0.67 6.57 -17.39
CA TYR A 170 1.83 6.75 -18.26
C TYR A 170 2.45 5.41 -18.69
N LEU A 171 2.54 4.43 -17.78
CA LEU A 171 2.99 3.07 -18.10
C LEU A 171 2.06 2.38 -19.09
N LYS A 172 0.73 2.51 -18.90
CA LYS A 172 -0.26 1.99 -19.86
C LYS A 172 0.02 2.49 -21.27
N GLN A 173 0.27 3.79 -21.43
CA GLN A 173 0.57 4.40 -22.74
C GLN A 173 1.88 3.82 -23.32
N ILE A 174 2.92 3.62 -22.52
CA ILE A 174 4.18 3.02 -22.99
C ILE A 174 3.96 1.57 -23.39
N MET A 175 3.26 0.77 -22.57
CA MET A 175 2.97 -0.63 -22.85
C MET A 175 2.18 -0.81 -24.15
N LEU A 176 1.15 0.02 -24.37
CA LEU A 176 0.36 -0.02 -25.61
C LEU A 176 1.20 0.35 -26.84
N ARG A 177 2.01 1.41 -26.76
CA ARG A 177 2.88 1.81 -27.88
C ARG A 177 3.92 0.77 -28.25
N LYS A 178 4.45 0.05 -27.25
CA LYS A 178 5.48 -0.98 -27.43
C LYS A 178 4.91 -2.38 -27.59
N ASN A 179 3.56 -2.52 -27.54
CA ASN A 179 2.85 -3.81 -27.54
C ASN A 179 3.33 -4.78 -26.46
N ILE A 180 3.65 -4.25 -25.26
CA ILE A 180 4.10 -5.05 -24.11
C ILE A 180 2.89 -5.60 -23.37
N LYS A 181 2.91 -6.89 -23.05
CA LYS A 181 1.91 -7.57 -22.25
C LYS A 181 2.51 -8.07 -20.94
N GLY A 182 2.11 -7.46 -19.84
CA GLY A 182 2.51 -7.86 -18.51
C GLY A 182 1.80 -9.13 -18.04
N SER A 183 2.37 -9.76 -17.02
CA SER A 183 1.79 -10.94 -16.39
C SER A 183 0.65 -10.57 -15.43
N PHE A 184 0.93 -9.80 -14.39
CA PHE A 184 -0.10 -9.40 -13.43
C PHE A 184 0.15 -8.01 -12.84
N ALA A 185 -0.95 -7.38 -12.40
CA ALA A 185 -0.92 -6.25 -11.48
C ALA A 185 -1.34 -6.71 -10.08
N LEU A 186 -0.78 -6.10 -9.04
CA LEU A 186 -0.86 -6.58 -7.66
C LEU A 186 -1.28 -5.48 -6.69
N GLY A 187 -1.91 -5.86 -5.59
CA GLY A 187 -2.04 -5.06 -4.36
C GLY A 187 -3.45 -4.57 -4.10
N GLY A 188 -3.57 -3.33 -3.66
CA GLY A 188 -4.85 -2.62 -3.57
C GLY A 188 -5.21 -2.04 -4.93
N ILE A 189 -6.34 -2.43 -5.46
CA ILE A 189 -6.71 -2.20 -6.86
C ILE A 189 -7.60 -0.98 -7.01
N THR A 190 -7.28 -0.16 -8.01
CA THR A 190 -8.07 1.01 -8.42
C THR A 190 -8.58 0.83 -9.84
N GLY A 191 -9.58 1.61 -10.24
CA GLY A 191 -10.11 1.66 -11.59
C GLY A 191 -9.05 1.93 -12.68
N TYR A 192 -7.91 2.54 -12.35
CA TYR A 192 -6.80 2.73 -13.29
C TYR A 192 -6.11 1.41 -13.62
N ILE A 193 -5.87 0.56 -12.62
CA ILE A 193 -5.31 -0.78 -12.83
C ILE A 193 -6.32 -1.67 -13.58
N VAL A 194 -7.61 -1.58 -13.22
CA VAL A 194 -8.69 -2.22 -14.00
C VAL A 194 -8.65 -1.80 -15.46
N GLY A 195 -8.51 -0.49 -15.74
CA GLY A 195 -8.38 0.03 -17.10
C GLY A 195 -7.13 -0.45 -17.85
N MET A 196 -6.06 -0.84 -17.16
CA MET A 196 -4.90 -1.51 -17.78
C MET A 196 -5.21 -2.97 -18.13
N LEU A 197 -5.95 -3.70 -17.27
CA LEU A 197 -6.42 -5.05 -17.56
C LEU A 197 -7.35 -5.07 -18.77
N GLU A 198 -8.36 -4.18 -18.79
CA GLU A 198 -9.33 -4.04 -19.90
C GLU A 198 -8.64 -3.68 -21.22
N ALA A 199 -7.56 -2.89 -21.18
CA ALA A 199 -6.75 -2.55 -22.34
C ALA A 199 -5.78 -3.67 -22.78
N GLY A 200 -5.76 -4.81 -22.08
CA GLY A 200 -4.88 -5.95 -22.39
C GLY A 200 -3.42 -5.74 -21.99
N CYS A 201 -3.11 -4.75 -21.13
CA CYS A 201 -1.76 -4.53 -20.64
C CYS A 201 -1.29 -5.62 -19.67
N PHE A 202 -2.21 -6.26 -18.92
CA PHE A 202 -1.91 -7.38 -18.02
C PHE A 202 -2.79 -8.58 -18.31
N ALA A 203 -2.26 -9.77 -18.05
CA ALA A 203 -3.00 -11.02 -18.16
C ALA A 203 -3.98 -11.21 -16.99
N ALA A 204 -3.65 -10.70 -15.79
CA ALA A 204 -4.47 -10.83 -14.58
C ALA A 204 -4.24 -9.66 -13.60
N ILE A 205 -5.18 -9.53 -12.67
CA ILE A 205 -5.04 -8.73 -11.43
C ILE A 205 -5.09 -9.72 -10.25
N GLN A 206 -4.23 -9.50 -9.26
CA GLN A 206 -4.25 -10.15 -7.95
C GLN A 206 -4.58 -9.10 -6.89
N ASP A 207 -5.82 -9.09 -6.42
CA ASP A 207 -6.41 -8.07 -5.56
C ASP A 207 -6.54 -8.55 -4.13
N VAL A 208 -5.91 -7.83 -3.20
CA VAL A 208 -6.05 -8.04 -1.76
C VAL A 208 -7.10 -7.11 -1.16
N GLN A 209 -7.40 -5.99 -1.83
CA GLN A 209 -8.42 -5.01 -1.44
C GLN A 209 -8.78 -4.08 -2.59
N CYS A 210 -10.05 -3.96 -2.93
CA CYS A 210 -10.53 -2.94 -3.86
C CYS A 210 -10.51 -1.54 -3.20
N PHE A 211 -10.05 -0.52 -3.93
CA PHE A 211 -9.98 0.85 -3.44
C PHE A 211 -11.03 1.78 -4.07
N ASP A 212 -11.77 1.32 -5.06
CA ASP A 212 -12.89 2.07 -5.64
C ASP A 212 -13.95 1.12 -6.22
N LEU A 213 -15.13 1.69 -6.57
CA LEU A 213 -16.26 0.91 -7.05
C LEU A 213 -16.00 0.24 -8.41
N LYS A 214 -15.11 0.81 -9.26
CA LYS A 214 -14.76 0.15 -10.52
C LYS A 214 -13.95 -1.13 -10.28
N ALA A 215 -13.09 -1.14 -9.26
CA ALA A 215 -12.40 -2.36 -8.86
C ALA A 215 -13.37 -3.41 -8.29
N VAL A 216 -14.36 -2.99 -7.50
CA VAL A 216 -15.43 -3.87 -6.97
C VAL A 216 -16.26 -4.49 -8.09
N GLU A 217 -16.64 -3.71 -9.09
CA GLU A 217 -17.34 -4.20 -10.29
C GLU A 217 -16.48 -5.21 -11.05
N SER A 218 -15.23 -4.85 -11.30
CA SER A 218 -14.30 -5.69 -12.06
C SER A 218 -14.03 -7.05 -11.40
N ILE A 219 -13.80 -7.10 -10.07
CA ILE A 219 -13.55 -8.37 -9.38
C ILE A 219 -14.77 -9.29 -9.37
N ARG A 220 -15.97 -8.74 -9.47
CA ARG A 220 -17.21 -9.49 -9.58
C ARG A 220 -17.42 -10.06 -11.00
N GLU A 221 -17.05 -9.30 -12.05
CA GLU A 221 -17.45 -9.58 -13.43
C GLU A 221 -16.32 -10.14 -14.31
N ASN A 222 -15.07 -9.88 -13.96
CA ASN A 222 -13.93 -10.27 -14.78
C ASN A 222 -13.14 -11.41 -14.13
N PRO A 223 -13.15 -12.64 -14.65
CA PRO A 223 -12.43 -13.77 -14.07
C PRO A 223 -10.91 -13.62 -14.06
N LYS A 224 -10.36 -12.63 -14.77
CA LYS A 224 -8.94 -12.28 -14.71
C LYS A 224 -8.60 -11.35 -13.54
N HIS A 225 -9.59 -10.85 -12.82
CA HIS A 225 -9.44 -10.07 -11.60
C HIS A 225 -9.69 -10.99 -10.42
N MET A 226 -8.62 -11.51 -9.83
CA MET A 226 -8.65 -12.56 -8.82
C MET A 226 -8.47 -11.95 -7.42
N GLU A 227 -9.28 -12.40 -6.49
CA GLU A 227 -9.08 -12.17 -5.07
C GLU A 227 -7.90 -13.00 -4.55
N ILE A 228 -7.06 -12.40 -3.72
CA ILE A 228 -6.01 -13.10 -2.96
C ILE A 228 -6.05 -12.68 -1.49
N THR A 229 -5.61 -13.58 -0.63
CA THR A 229 -5.47 -13.29 0.81
C THR A 229 -4.21 -12.44 1.08
N ALA A 230 -4.18 -11.73 2.21
CA ALA A 230 -3.00 -10.99 2.63
C ALA A 230 -1.77 -11.90 2.85
N ALA A 231 -1.98 -13.17 3.18
CA ALA A 231 -0.92 -14.15 3.28
C ALA A 231 -0.35 -14.51 1.89
N GLN A 232 -1.20 -14.74 0.89
CA GLN A 232 -0.78 -14.95 -0.50
C GLN A 232 -0.11 -13.71 -1.09
N TYR A 233 -0.55 -12.52 -0.65
CA TYR A 233 0.06 -11.26 -1.06
C TYR A 233 1.53 -11.16 -0.66
N ALA A 234 1.86 -11.31 0.64
CA ALA A 234 3.19 -10.95 1.11
C ALA A 234 3.66 -11.64 2.42
N SER A 235 3.04 -12.75 2.85
CA SER A 235 3.45 -13.39 4.11
C SER A 235 4.91 -13.85 4.08
N PRO A 236 5.77 -13.43 5.04
CA PRO A 236 7.16 -13.89 5.12
C PRO A 236 7.27 -15.37 5.45
N ASP A 237 6.24 -16.00 6.03
CA ASP A 237 6.21 -17.42 6.36
C ASP A 237 5.81 -18.30 5.15
N SER A 238 5.43 -17.69 4.02
CA SER A 238 5.06 -18.42 2.80
C SER A 238 6.29 -18.74 1.95
N LYS A 239 6.28 -19.89 1.28
CA LYS A 239 7.37 -20.30 0.36
C LYS A 239 7.47 -19.39 -0.87
N SER A 240 6.36 -18.82 -1.28
CA SER A 240 6.26 -17.85 -2.38
C SER A 240 5.01 -17.00 -2.17
N THR A 241 5.10 -15.74 -2.53
CA THR A 241 3.98 -14.78 -2.47
C THR A 241 3.85 -14.05 -3.81
N ALA A 242 2.74 -13.34 -3.99
CA ALA A 242 2.59 -12.49 -5.16
C ALA A 242 3.66 -11.38 -5.19
N ALA A 243 4.01 -10.82 -4.02
CA ALA A 243 5.05 -9.80 -3.89
C ALA A 243 6.43 -10.32 -4.30
N SER A 244 6.78 -11.58 -4.00
CA SER A 244 8.09 -12.15 -4.37
C SER A 244 8.27 -12.38 -5.88
N ASN A 245 7.18 -12.25 -6.66
CA ASN A 245 7.19 -12.31 -8.12
C ASN A 245 7.02 -10.93 -8.77
N LEU A 246 7.14 -9.84 -7.99
CA LEU A 246 6.90 -8.49 -8.47
C LEU A 246 8.16 -7.89 -9.13
N ASP A 247 8.00 -7.41 -10.37
CA ASP A 247 9.10 -6.73 -11.05
C ASP A 247 9.27 -5.29 -10.57
N VAL A 248 8.19 -4.52 -10.53
CA VAL A 248 8.25 -3.10 -10.18
C VAL A 248 7.14 -2.70 -9.21
N VAL A 249 7.53 -1.96 -8.18
CA VAL A 249 6.59 -1.27 -7.31
C VAL A 249 6.84 0.24 -7.30
N VAL A 250 5.75 1.02 -7.33
CA VAL A 250 5.76 2.48 -7.17
C VAL A 250 5.06 2.86 -5.88
N LEU A 251 5.78 3.53 -5.01
CA LEU A 251 5.34 3.88 -3.66
C LEU A 251 5.50 5.38 -3.40
N GLY A 252 4.72 5.90 -2.47
CA GLY A 252 4.86 7.26 -1.98
C GLY A 252 5.72 7.36 -0.73
N ALA A 253 6.08 8.58 -0.33
CA ALA A 253 6.76 8.87 0.92
C ALA A 253 6.18 10.11 1.60
N THR A 254 6.20 10.13 2.93
CA THR A 254 6.06 11.35 3.72
C THR A 254 7.41 12.06 3.79
N GLU A 255 8.47 11.30 4.04
CA GLU A 255 9.86 11.72 4.00
C GLU A 255 10.74 10.59 3.48
N ILE A 256 11.87 10.94 2.89
CA ILE A 256 12.96 10.03 2.50
C ILE A 256 14.29 10.68 2.86
N ASP A 257 15.20 9.93 3.46
CA ASP A 257 16.51 10.48 3.81
C ASP A 257 17.61 10.21 2.76
N THR A 258 18.79 10.76 3.02
CA THR A 258 19.95 10.63 2.11
C THR A 258 20.49 9.22 2.02
N ASP A 259 20.08 8.32 2.89
CA ASP A 259 20.37 6.87 2.87
C ASP A 259 19.21 6.04 2.31
N PHE A 260 18.22 6.73 1.69
CA PHE A 260 17.01 6.15 1.09
C PHE A 260 16.02 5.52 2.07
N ASN A 261 16.18 5.67 3.38
CA ASN A 261 15.16 5.25 4.33
C ASN A 261 13.89 6.07 4.13
N VAL A 262 12.73 5.41 4.16
CA VAL A 262 11.43 6.03 3.90
C VAL A 262 10.58 6.06 5.17
N ASN A 263 9.96 7.20 5.43
CA ASN A 263 8.94 7.37 6.48
C ASN A 263 7.55 7.51 5.85
N VAL A 264 6.61 6.67 6.32
CA VAL A 264 5.17 6.76 6.03
C VAL A 264 4.33 6.62 7.31
N HIS A 265 4.96 6.46 8.49
CA HIS A 265 4.26 6.31 9.77
C HIS A 265 3.99 7.63 10.46
N THR A 266 4.92 8.58 10.37
CA THR A 266 4.82 9.86 11.10
C THR A 266 4.88 11.05 10.15
N ASP A 267 4.32 12.17 10.62
CA ASP A 267 4.61 13.48 10.04
C ASP A 267 5.98 14.02 10.52
N SER A 268 6.39 15.18 10.00
CA SER A 268 7.66 15.81 10.35
C SER A 268 7.76 16.32 11.81
N ASN A 269 6.69 16.18 12.60
CA ASN A 269 6.66 16.48 14.03
C ASN A 269 6.61 15.20 14.88
N GLY A 270 6.78 14.02 14.30
CA GLY A 270 6.72 12.73 14.98
C GLY A 270 5.31 12.22 15.31
N ARG A 271 4.24 12.87 14.83
CA ARG A 271 2.86 12.40 15.06
C ARG A 271 2.57 11.23 14.13
N ILE A 272 1.96 10.18 14.68
CA ILE A 272 1.52 9.04 13.89
C ILE A 272 0.43 9.48 12.92
N ILE A 273 0.62 9.23 11.62
CA ILE A 273 -0.34 9.54 10.56
C ILE A 273 -0.95 8.29 9.93
N GLY A 274 -0.30 7.14 10.08
CA GLY A 274 -0.77 5.87 9.52
C GLY A 274 0.16 4.72 9.87
N GLY A 275 -0.02 3.60 9.18
CA GLY A 275 0.87 2.44 9.15
C GLY A 275 1.49 2.29 7.76
N SER A 276 2.53 1.47 7.64
CA SER A 276 3.20 1.19 6.36
C SER A 276 2.32 0.41 5.37
N GLY A 277 1.31 -0.30 5.89
CA GLY A 277 0.56 -1.21 5.04
C GLY A 277 1.46 -2.27 4.41
N GLY A 278 1.35 -2.46 3.10
CA GLY A 278 2.22 -3.32 2.31
C GLY A 278 3.49 -2.65 1.78
N HIS A 279 3.78 -1.40 2.16
CA HIS A 279 4.88 -0.61 1.61
C HIS A 279 6.23 -1.33 1.75
N THR A 280 6.55 -1.76 2.97
CA THR A 280 7.79 -2.49 3.27
C THR A 280 7.80 -3.87 2.61
N ASP A 281 6.65 -4.59 2.65
CA ASP A 281 6.56 -5.93 2.06
C ASP A 281 6.98 -5.95 0.59
N VAL A 282 6.39 -5.05 -0.21
CA VAL A 282 6.65 -5.03 -1.66
C VAL A 282 7.95 -4.33 -2.01
N ALA A 283 8.43 -3.40 -1.17
CA ALA A 283 9.73 -2.77 -1.37
C ALA A 283 10.88 -3.78 -1.19
N GLU A 284 10.77 -4.69 -0.23
CA GLU A 284 11.78 -5.73 0.02
C GLU A 284 11.77 -6.84 -1.03
N GLU A 285 10.64 -7.10 -1.68
CA GLU A 285 10.47 -8.23 -2.61
C GLU A 285 10.58 -7.84 -4.08
N ALA A 286 10.20 -6.61 -4.46
CA ALA A 286 10.22 -6.19 -5.86
C ALA A 286 11.65 -6.07 -6.42
N LYS A 287 11.83 -6.37 -7.70
CA LYS A 287 13.12 -6.19 -8.39
C LYS A 287 13.51 -4.71 -8.56
N LEU A 288 12.52 -3.82 -8.55
CA LEU A 288 12.71 -2.37 -8.64
C LEU A 288 11.67 -1.65 -7.77
N THR A 289 12.15 -0.94 -6.77
CA THR A 289 11.34 -0.08 -5.91
C THR A 289 11.56 1.38 -6.25
N VAL A 290 10.48 2.05 -6.67
CA VAL A 290 10.46 3.46 -7.07
C VAL A 290 9.65 4.28 -6.08
N ILE A 291 10.30 5.17 -5.36
CA ILE A 291 9.62 6.18 -4.54
C ILE A 291 9.30 7.40 -5.42
N VAL A 292 8.03 7.83 -5.40
CA VAL A 292 7.58 9.04 -6.08
C VAL A 292 7.09 10.06 -5.05
N ALA A 293 7.71 11.23 -5.04
CA ALA A 293 7.33 12.30 -4.13
C ALA A 293 7.69 13.67 -4.70
N PRO A 294 6.91 14.74 -4.43
CA PRO A 294 7.36 16.08 -4.71
C PRO A 294 8.57 16.39 -3.81
N LEU A 295 9.50 17.20 -4.31
CA LEU A 295 10.69 17.57 -3.52
C LEU A 295 10.31 18.30 -2.22
N THR A 296 9.21 19.04 -2.27
CA THR A 296 8.67 19.82 -1.14
C THR A 296 7.15 19.69 -1.09
N ARG A 297 6.57 19.70 0.12
CA ARG A 297 5.12 19.69 0.35
C ARG A 297 4.78 20.65 1.49
N ALA A 298 3.85 21.59 1.28
CA ALA A 298 3.40 22.54 2.29
C ALA A 298 4.57 23.23 3.04
N ARG A 299 5.60 23.67 2.30
CA ARG A 299 6.84 24.29 2.82
C ARG A 299 7.73 23.35 3.64
N MET A 300 7.51 22.04 3.59
CA MET A 300 8.38 21.05 4.19
C MET A 300 9.17 20.32 3.11
N SER A 301 10.43 20.04 3.40
CA SER A 301 11.28 19.21 2.54
C SER A 301 10.87 17.75 2.70
N ILE A 302 10.66 17.04 1.60
CA ILE A 302 10.41 15.60 1.63
C ILE A 302 11.73 14.83 1.70
N VAL A 303 12.79 15.36 1.08
CA VAL A 303 14.14 14.80 1.22
C VAL A 303 14.80 15.41 2.43
N VAL A 304 15.13 14.60 3.44
CA VAL A 304 15.69 15.00 4.73
C VAL A 304 17.08 14.38 4.95
N ASP A 305 17.80 14.81 5.99
CA ASP A 305 19.10 14.19 6.32
C ASP A 305 18.90 12.81 6.93
N LYS A 306 17.93 12.69 7.84
CA LYS A 306 17.51 11.44 8.46
C LYS A 306 16.00 11.50 8.72
N VAL A 307 15.28 10.42 8.36
CA VAL A 307 13.86 10.28 8.68
C VAL A 307 13.63 10.12 10.18
N ILE A 308 12.50 10.66 10.66
CA ILE A 308 12.12 10.54 12.08
C ILE A 308 11.79 9.10 12.43
N THR A 309 11.13 8.40 11.50
CA THR A 309 10.73 7.01 11.68
C THR A 309 11.06 6.23 10.40
N THR A 310 11.83 5.17 10.53
CA THR A 310 12.12 4.28 9.42
C THR A 310 10.96 3.32 9.22
N SER A 311 10.16 3.53 8.18
CA SER A 311 9.08 2.62 7.77
C SER A 311 9.58 1.55 6.83
N THR A 312 10.40 1.94 5.85
CA THR A 312 11.02 1.05 4.85
C THR A 312 12.51 1.36 4.80
N PRO A 313 13.36 0.36 5.02
CA PRO A 313 14.81 0.54 4.99
C PRO A 313 15.30 0.97 3.59
N GLY A 314 16.30 1.82 3.54
CA GLY A 314 16.88 2.31 2.28
C GLY A 314 17.52 1.20 1.43
N SER A 315 17.91 0.08 2.03
CA SER A 315 18.39 -1.11 1.30
C SER A 315 17.34 -1.71 0.35
N SER A 316 16.06 -1.41 0.57
CA SER A 316 14.92 -1.90 -0.23
C SER A 316 14.38 -0.85 -1.22
N VAL A 317 15.05 0.30 -1.35
CA VAL A 317 14.61 1.41 -2.20
C VAL A 317 15.68 1.70 -3.26
N ASP A 318 15.29 1.62 -4.53
CA ASP A 318 16.21 1.79 -5.65
C ASP A 318 16.25 3.22 -6.22
N LEU A 319 15.07 3.84 -6.35
CA LEU A 319 14.92 5.15 -6.98
C LEU A 319 14.04 6.08 -6.14
N LEU A 320 14.43 7.36 -6.11
CA LEU A 320 13.54 8.46 -5.76
C LEU A 320 13.29 9.33 -6.99
N VAL A 321 12.04 9.52 -7.38
CA VAL A 321 11.64 10.39 -8.50
C VAL A 321 10.93 11.62 -7.97
N THR A 322 11.48 12.78 -8.30
CA THR A 322 10.91 14.10 -7.99
C THR A 322 10.72 14.90 -9.28
N GLN A 323 10.02 16.02 -9.22
CA GLN A 323 9.89 16.94 -10.38
C GLN A 323 11.22 17.57 -10.79
N TYR A 324 12.27 17.46 -9.99
CA TYR A 324 13.62 18.03 -10.25
C TYR A 324 14.64 17.00 -10.69
N GLY A 325 14.30 15.73 -10.70
CA GLY A 325 15.20 14.66 -11.15
C GLY A 325 15.00 13.37 -10.39
N ILE A 326 15.83 12.40 -10.74
CA ILE A 326 15.79 11.02 -10.25
C ILE A 326 17.07 10.76 -9.46
N ALA A 327 16.93 10.44 -8.17
CA ALA A 327 18.03 9.91 -7.38
C ALA A 327 18.05 8.38 -7.46
N VAL A 328 19.22 7.83 -7.72
CA VAL A 328 19.45 6.38 -7.77
C VAL A 328 20.21 5.97 -6.53
N ASN A 329 19.74 4.93 -5.83
CA ASN A 329 20.44 4.38 -4.68
C ASN A 329 21.86 3.98 -5.09
N PRO A 330 22.90 4.37 -4.33
CA PRO A 330 24.30 4.00 -4.62
C PRO A 330 24.55 2.50 -4.78
N ALA A 331 23.71 1.66 -4.15
CA ALA A 331 23.75 0.22 -4.30
C ALA A 331 23.32 -0.28 -5.71
N ARG A 332 22.78 0.60 -6.57
CA ARG A 332 22.27 0.27 -7.90
C ARG A 332 23.02 1.03 -9.02
N PRO A 333 24.32 0.82 -9.19
CA PRO A 333 25.09 1.43 -10.26
C PRO A 333 24.61 1.03 -11.67
N ASP A 334 24.01 -0.17 -11.81
CA ASP A 334 23.38 -0.66 -13.03
C ASP A 334 22.23 0.25 -13.49
N LEU A 335 21.35 0.64 -12.56
CA LEU A 335 20.24 1.57 -12.86
C LEU A 335 20.76 2.96 -13.20
N LYS A 336 21.75 3.46 -12.46
CA LYS A 336 22.35 4.77 -12.73
C LYS A 336 22.87 4.86 -14.16
N GLN A 337 23.58 3.83 -14.63
CA GLN A 337 24.09 3.77 -16.00
C GLN A 337 22.96 3.73 -17.04
N LYS A 338 21.94 2.89 -16.83
CA LYS A 338 20.80 2.76 -17.75
C LYS A 338 20.00 4.06 -17.87
N LEU A 339 19.71 4.72 -16.73
CA LEU A 339 18.97 5.96 -16.73
C LEU A 339 19.76 7.11 -17.38
N ALA A 340 21.07 7.18 -17.16
CA ALA A 340 21.95 8.14 -17.80
C ALA A 340 22.04 7.91 -19.33
N ALA A 341 22.13 6.67 -19.79
CA ALA A 341 22.10 6.30 -21.20
C ALA A 341 20.76 6.71 -21.87
N ALA A 342 19.66 6.63 -21.14
CA ALA A 342 18.34 7.11 -21.57
C ALA A 342 18.20 8.66 -21.48
N ARG A 343 19.25 9.38 -21.09
CA ARG A 343 19.29 10.85 -20.92
C ARG A 343 18.27 11.38 -19.90
N LEU A 344 17.91 10.57 -18.91
CA LEU A 344 17.05 10.99 -17.82
C LEU A 344 17.82 11.90 -16.85
N PRO A 345 17.13 12.83 -16.15
CA PRO A 345 17.77 13.79 -15.25
C PRO A 345 18.22 13.14 -13.93
N VAL A 346 19.25 12.31 -13.98
CA VAL A 346 19.83 11.66 -12.80
C VAL A 346 20.56 12.67 -11.94
N LYS A 347 20.30 12.66 -10.63
CA LYS A 347 20.91 13.54 -9.62
C LYS A 347 21.35 12.74 -8.40
N ASP A 348 22.31 13.29 -7.64
CA ASP A 348 22.58 12.79 -6.29
C ASP A 348 21.44 13.18 -5.34
N ILE A 349 21.06 12.29 -4.44
CA ILE A 349 19.99 12.58 -3.45
C ILE A 349 20.36 13.78 -2.57
N ARG A 350 21.66 13.98 -2.30
CA ARG A 350 22.16 15.13 -1.53
C ARG A 350 22.01 16.45 -2.30
N GLU A 351 22.11 16.42 -3.64
CA GLU A 351 21.76 17.60 -4.46
C GLU A 351 20.28 17.93 -4.38
N LEU A 352 19.41 16.92 -4.43
CA LEU A 352 17.97 17.12 -4.22
C LEU A 352 17.68 17.67 -2.81
N ARG A 353 18.35 17.14 -1.79
CA ARG A 353 18.24 17.65 -0.41
C ARG A 353 18.67 19.12 -0.33
N LYS A 354 19.82 19.49 -0.93
CA LYS A 354 20.29 20.88 -0.97
C LYS A 354 19.29 21.80 -1.68
N LEU A 355 18.74 21.37 -2.79
CA LEU A 355 17.71 22.13 -3.52
C LEU A 355 16.45 22.32 -2.67
N ALA A 356 15.99 21.29 -1.95
CA ALA A 356 14.85 21.38 -1.04
C ALA A 356 15.08 22.45 0.06
N LEU A 357 16.29 22.49 0.63
CA LEU A 357 16.69 23.52 1.59
C LEU A 357 16.73 24.93 0.98
N GLN A 358 17.17 25.07 -0.26
CA GLN A 358 17.16 26.38 -0.94
C GLN A 358 15.74 26.89 -1.18
N ILE A 359 14.79 25.99 -1.44
CA ILE A 359 13.37 26.36 -1.67
C ILE A 359 12.66 26.70 -0.36
N ASN A 360 12.83 25.88 0.67
CA ASN A 360 12.04 25.98 1.91
C ASN A 360 12.76 26.71 3.05
N GLY A 361 14.08 26.92 2.94
CA GLY A 361 14.93 27.25 4.08
C GLY A 361 15.23 26.01 4.95
N PRO A 362 16.07 26.18 6.00
CA PRO A 362 16.37 25.13 6.95
C PRO A 362 15.08 24.71 7.69
N ALA A 363 14.78 23.42 7.70
CA ALA A 363 13.71 22.88 8.52
C ALA A 363 14.10 23.00 10.01
N ALA A 364 13.13 23.27 10.87
CA ALA A 364 13.34 23.09 12.30
C ALA A 364 13.73 21.64 12.55
N ALA A 365 14.80 21.41 13.28
CA ALA A 365 15.21 20.07 13.67
C ALA A 365 14.09 19.44 14.51
N TYR A 366 13.75 18.20 14.20
CA TYR A 366 12.86 17.43 15.06
C TYR A 366 13.48 17.30 16.45
N VAL A 367 12.74 17.73 17.46
CA VAL A 367 13.12 17.57 18.88
C VAL A 367 12.25 16.48 19.47
N ARG A 368 12.88 15.46 20.01
CA ARG A 368 12.18 14.40 20.74
C ARG A 368 11.67 14.97 22.08
N HIS A 369 10.35 15.01 22.24
CA HIS A 369 9.69 15.61 23.40
C HIS A 369 9.58 14.66 24.59
N SER A 370 9.67 13.35 24.40
CA SER A 370 9.46 12.33 25.43
C SER A 370 10.27 11.08 25.12
N ASP A 371 10.67 10.36 26.18
CA ASP A 371 11.28 9.02 26.10
C ASP A 371 10.24 7.90 26.12
N ARG A 372 8.95 8.23 26.23
CA ARG A 372 7.87 7.27 26.23
C ARG A 372 7.63 6.73 24.82
N VAL A 373 7.87 5.44 24.61
CA VAL A 373 7.54 4.73 23.37
C VAL A 373 6.03 4.55 23.29
N VAL A 374 5.42 5.04 22.22
CA VAL A 374 3.97 4.93 21.93
C VAL A 374 3.66 3.92 20.84
N ALA A 375 4.63 3.63 19.97
CA ALA A 375 4.50 2.57 18.97
C ALA A 375 5.85 1.94 18.65
N LYS A 376 5.81 0.68 18.23
CA LYS A 376 6.95 -0.08 17.70
C LYS A 376 6.66 -0.42 16.25
N VAL A 377 7.59 -0.11 15.37
CA VAL A 377 7.55 -0.47 13.95
C VAL A 377 8.34 -1.76 13.79
N MET A 378 7.64 -2.80 13.37
CA MET A 378 8.26 -4.12 13.16
C MET A 378 8.58 -4.29 11.67
N GLY A 379 9.76 -4.76 11.37
CA GLY A 379 10.15 -5.19 10.05
C GLY A 379 9.34 -6.42 9.60
N ARG A 380 9.43 -6.73 8.32
CA ARG A 380 8.79 -7.91 7.72
C ARG A 380 9.27 -9.22 8.37
N ASP A 381 10.54 -9.28 8.78
CA ASP A 381 11.16 -10.40 9.51
C ASP A 381 10.72 -10.51 10.98
N GLY A 382 9.83 -9.65 11.44
CA GLY A 382 9.32 -9.62 12.81
C GLY A 382 10.26 -8.98 13.83
N LYS A 383 11.43 -8.45 13.42
CA LYS A 383 12.32 -7.72 14.32
C LYS A 383 11.88 -6.25 14.47
N LEU A 384 12.28 -5.66 15.59
CA LEU A 384 12.08 -4.23 15.80
C LEU A 384 12.92 -3.43 14.80
N GLN A 385 12.26 -2.61 13.98
CA GLN A 385 12.89 -1.75 13.00
C GLN A 385 13.07 -0.33 13.54
N ASP A 386 12.03 0.21 14.22
CA ASP A 386 12.08 1.54 14.80
C ASP A 386 11.04 1.71 15.91
N GLU A 387 11.16 2.80 16.69
CA GLU A 387 10.23 3.17 17.75
C GLU A 387 9.72 4.60 17.55
N ILE A 388 8.43 4.80 17.82
CA ILE A 388 7.78 6.11 17.77
C ILE A 388 7.53 6.57 19.19
N TYR A 389 7.93 7.81 19.47
CA TYR A 389 7.88 8.42 20.81
C TYR A 389 6.68 9.37 20.93
N ALA A 390 6.22 9.54 22.18
CA ALA A 390 5.10 10.42 22.44
C ALA A 390 5.42 11.87 22.01
N VAL A 391 4.43 12.52 21.41
CA VAL A 391 4.42 13.96 21.11
C VAL A 391 3.40 14.65 21.98
N GLU A 392 3.61 15.91 22.31
CA GLU A 392 2.73 16.75 23.13
C GLU A 392 1.37 17.03 22.45
#